data_6a13fe72727a4cfa55a053bad7c4a120
#
_entry.id   6a13fe72727a4cfa55a053bad7c4a120
#
_cell.length_a   1.000
_cell.length_b   1.000
_cell.length_c   1.000
_cell.angle_alpha   90.00
_cell.angle_beta   90.00
_cell.angle_gamma   90.00
#
_symmetry.space_group_name_H-M   'P 1'
#
loop_
_entity.id
_entity.type
_entity.pdbx_description
1 polymer ?
#
loop_
_entity_poly.entity_id
_entity_poly.type
_entity_poly.pdbx_seq_one_letter_code
_entity_poly.pdbx_strand_id
1 'polypeptide(L)'
;MRLSPILLATACLALERPGVEFKIFQFPADKIPHIDGKGDDWAIVPESYAIGMDQLKETVKGREFRYDKKNLDVKVKVGWVRGMNRLYFLYEAYDDFWDFENADRHNDIFELVVDGDLSGGPLIASMHPNKKLDPGDLYFNFHGVHAQNYHIFTPAPDRDWVMVWGCQSWIKELPYANAAYDYNFKHGESGKLTLEFWITPFDYSPCEGPGRAIESKLQENRVIGMSWSVLDYDGPGEEGYKGFWNLSHKTTMYGDASDLVAFRLMPLEERFRKPIEARWSFQVLDMSRRLVAFQDESHGDIRSWRWEFGDGKTSTERHPMHAYEKAGEYVVRLFVEGPAGKARWTKVRDVALK
;
A
#
# COMPACT_ATOMS: atom_id res chain seq x y z
N MET A 1 0.33 -26.65 -38.70
CA MET A 1 1.10 -25.52 -38.18
C MET A 1 0.71 -25.33 -36.70
N ARG A 2 1.59 -25.72 -35.80
CA ARG A 2 1.35 -25.52 -34.35
C ARG A 2 1.89 -24.15 -33.96
N LEU A 3 1.01 -23.24 -33.55
CA LEU A 3 1.38 -21.96 -32.98
C LEU A 3 1.88 -22.21 -31.53
N SER A 4 3.16 -22.00 -31.30
CA SER A 4 3.72 -21.96 -29.95
C SER A 4 3.24 -20.72 -29.22
N PRO A 5 2.86 -20.81 -27.94
CA PRO A 5 2.56 -19.62 -27.17
C PRO A 5 3.86 -18.85 -26.93
N ILE A 6 3.88 -17.59 -27.35
CA ILE A 6 4.90 -16.63 -26.97
C ILE A 6 4.70 -16.35 -25.48
N LEU A 7 5.57 -16.90 -24.62
CA LEU A 7 5.73 -16.42 -23.26
C LEU A 7 6.25 -14.97 -23.35
N LEU A 8 5.39 -13.99 -23.09
CA LEU A 8 5.86 -12.67 -22.71
C LEU A 8 6.57 -12.84 -21.35
N ALA A 9 7.88 -12.90 -21.37
CA ALA A 9 8.70 -12.66 -20.20
C ALA A 9 8.51 -11.16 -19.86
N THR A 10 7.68 -10.85 -18.89
CA THR A 10 7.72 -9.57 -18.17
C THR A 10 9.15 -9.47 -17.65
N ALA A 11 9.93 -8.54 -18.18
CA ALA A 11 11.20 -8.14 -17.60
C ALA A 11 10.86 -7.64 -16.18
N CYS A 12 11.09 -8.48 -15.19
CA CYS A 12 11.12 -8.06 -13.81
C CYS A 12 12.31 -7.11 -13.74
N LEU A 13 12.08 -5.80 -13.65
CA LEU A 13 13.10 -4.85 -13.31
C LEU A 13 13.72 -5.37 -12.00
N ALA A 14 15.02 -5.61 -12.01
CA ALA A 14 15.71 -6.21 -10.89
C ALA A 14 15.75 -5.16 -9.76
N LEU A 15 14.84 -5.27 -8.81
CA LEU A 15 14.90 -4.52 -7.57
C LEU A 15 16.16 -4.93 -6.79
N GLU A 16 16.65 -4.03 -5.95
CA GLU A 16 17.81 -4.31 -5.11
C GLU A 16 17.52 -5.43 -4.10
N ARG A 17 18.57 -6.06 -3.59
CA ARG A 17 18.51 -7.24 -2.72
C ARG A 17 17.74 -8.41 -3.36
N PRO A 18 18.20 -8.95 -4.52
CA PRO A 18 17.53 -10.06 -5.21
C PRO A 18 17.26 -11.24 -4.27
N GLY A 19 16.01 -11.72 -4.29
CA GLY A 19 15.56 -12.80 -3.40
C GLY A 19 15.09 -12.35 -2.02
N VAL A 20 15.16 -11.06 -1.70
CA VAL A 20 14.55 -10.47 -0.50
C VAL A 20 13.22 -9.82 -0.90
N GLU A 21 12.15 -10.19 -0.23
CA GLU A 21 10.82 -9.62 -0.42
C GLU A 21 10.18 -9.37 0.95
N PHE A 22 9.83 -8.13 1.22
CA PHE A 22 9.10 -7.74 2.42
C PHE A 22 7.60 -7.84 2.21
N LYS A 23 6.86 -7.95 3.30
CA LYS A 23 5.41 -8.15 3.28
C LYS A 23 4.68 -6.94 3.82
N ILE A 24 3.63 -6.51 3.11
CA ILE A 24 2.70 -5.48 3.56
C ILE A 24 1.42 -6.17 4.05
N PHE A 25 1.06 -5.96 5.30
CA PHE A 25 -0.08 -6.60 5.93
C PHE A 25 -1.40 -6.05 5.38
N GLN A 26 -2.37 -6.92 5.07
CA GLN A 26 -3.71 -6.47 4.72
C GLN A 26 -4.58 -6.34 5.97
N PHE A 27 -5.00 -5.13 6.29
CA PHE A 27 -5.98 -4.89 7.34
C PHE A 27 -7.37 -5.32 6.89
N PRO A 28 -8.17 -5.96 7.79
CA PRO A 28 -9.61 -6.09 7.59
C PRO A 28 -10.27 -4.71 7.46
N ALA A 29 -11.29 -4.59 6.63
CA ALA A 29 -11.98 -3.32 6.38
C ALA A 29 -12.66 -2.71 7.63
N ASP A 30 -12.90 -3.52 8.65
CA ASP A 30 -13.46 -3.12 9.95
C ASP A 30 -12.39 -2.91 11.04
N LYS A 31 -11.09 -2.93 10.68
CA LYS A 31 -9.94 -2.76 11.58
C LYS A 31 -8.84 -1.93 10.93
N ILE A 32 -9.22 -0.86 10.28
CA ILE A 32 -8.28 0.10 9.69
C ILE A 32 -7.63 0.90 10.82
N PRO A 33 -6.30 1.09 10.85
CA PRO A 33 -5.65 1.84 11.91
C PRO A 33 -6.14 3.29 11.97
N HIS A 34 -6.37 3.78 13.16
CA HIS A 34 -6.56 5.20 13.46
C HIS A 34 -5.19 5.87 13.49
N ILE A 35 -5.06 6.99 12.85
CA ILE A 35 -3.81 7.75 12.88
C ILE A 35 -3.89 8.73 14.05
N ASP A 36 -3.50 8.26 15.23
CA ASP A 36 -3.54 9.04 16.48
C ASP A 36 -2.19 9.04 17.25
N GLY A 37 -1.16 8.42 16.64
CA GLY A 37 0.18 8.29 17.23
C GLY A 37 0.33 7.11 18.18
N LYS A 38 -0.73 6.27 18.34
CA LYS A 38 -0.69 5.11 19.25
C LYS A 38 -0.70 3.81 18.44
N GLY A 39 0.28 2.98 18.63
CA GLY A 39 0.43 1.73 17.89
C GLY A 39 -0.55 0.61 18.28
N ASP A 40 -1.61 0.87 19.09
CA ASP A 40 -2.51 -0.15 19.63
C ASP A 40 -3.27 -0.92 18.54
N ASP A 41 -3.69 -0.23 17.50
CA ASP A 41 -4.41 -0.81 16.35
C ASP A 41 -3.56 -1.81 15.57
N TRP A 42 -2.23 -1.72 15.69
CA TRP A 42 -1.27 -2.58 15.03
C TRP A 42 -0.99 -3.88 15.78
N ALA A 43 -1.59 -4.08 16.95
CA ALA A 43 -1.46 -5.33 17.71
C ALA A 43 -1.92 -6.57 16.94
N ILE A 44 -2.79 -6.40 15.93
CA ILE A 44 -3.22 -7.47 15.03
C ILE A 44 -2.18 -7.85 13.97
N VAL A 45 -1.16 -7.02 13.75
CA VAL A 45 -0.10 -7.25 12.76
C VAL A 45 1.00 -8.10 13.39
N PRO A 46 1.25 -9.32 12.89
CA PRO A 46 2.29 -10.18 13.45
C PRO A 46 3.68 -9.56 13.41
N GLU A 47 4.53 -9.91 14.37
CA GLU A 47 5.93 -9.44 14.39
C GLU A 47 6.73 -9.88 13.15
N SER A 48 6.30 -10.92 12.45
CA SER A 48 6.93 -11.33 11.18
C SER A 48 6.77 -10.33 10.02
N TYR A 49 5.97 -9.29 10.22
CA TYR A 49 5.86 -8.16 9.30
C TYR A 49 6.72 -6.96 9.73
N ALA A 50 7.27 -7.00 10.93
CA ALA A 50 8.11 -5.92 11.42
C ALA A 50 9.49 -5.96 10.76
N ILE A 51 9.98 -4.80 10.36
CA ILE A 51 11.29 -4.60 9.74
C ILE A 51 12.10 -3.71 10.68
N GLY A 52 13.15 -4.26 11.27
CA GLY A 52 13.99 -3.57 12.24
C GLY A 52 15.34 -3.15 11.66
N MET A 53 16.15 -2.54 12.52
CA MET A 53 17.50 -2.07 12.18
C MET A 53 18.43 -3.16 11.66
N ASP A 54 18.20 -4.43 12.01
CA ASP A 54 18.96 -5.58 11.51
C ASP A 54 18.81 -5.80 10.00
N GLN A 55 17.77 -5.24 9.39
CA GLN A 55 17.54 -5.26 7.94
C GLN A 55 18.18 -4.08 7.20
N LEU A 56 18.59 -3.05 7.91
CA LEU A 56 19.16 -1.83 7.36
C LEU A 56 20.70 -1.89 7.33
N LYS A 57 21.29 -1.12 6.45
CA LYS A 57 22.75 -0.97 6.34
C LYS A 57 23.11 0.50 6.25
N GLU A 58 24.13 0.90 7.03
CA GLU A 58 24.73 2.21 6.87
C GLU A 58 25.44 2.28 5.50
N THR A 59 25.17 3.32 4.70
CA THR A 59 25.60 3.36 3.29
C THR A 59 26.42 4.58 2.91
N VAL A 60 26.54 5.59 3.77
CA VAL A 60 27.24 6.83 3.46
C VAL A 60 28.69 6.80 3.94
N LYS A 61 28.93 6.44 5.19
CA LYS A 61 30.29 6.41 5.76
C LYS A 61 31.13 5.19 5.35
N GLY A 62 30.51 4.18 4.68
CA GLY A 62 31.22 3.02 4.13
C GLY A 62 31.90 2.14 5.18
N ARG A 63 31.56 2.30 6.44
CA ARG A 63 32.11 1.54 7.54
C ARG A 63 31.26 0.31 7.81
N GLU A 64 31.86 -0.77 8.31
CA GLU A 64 31.14 -1.82 9.02
C GLU A 64 30.59 -1.26 10.34
N PHE A 65 29.65 -0.32 10.22
CA PHE A 65 28.95 0.22 11.35
C PHE A 65 28.03 -0.89 11.89
N ARG A 66 28.34 -1.41 13.04
CA ARG A 66 27.42 -2.22 13.80
C ARG A 66 26.45 -1.25 14.49
N TYR A 67 25.19 -1.37 14.19
CA TYR A 67 24.19 -0.59 14.86
C TYR A 67 24.15 -0.97 16.36
N ASP A 68 23.99 0.02 17.22
CA ASP A 68 23.84 -0.15 18.66
C ASP A 68 22.39 0.22 19.06
N LYS A 69 21.65 -0.74 19.57
CA LYS A 69 20.28 -0.53 20.09
C LYS A 69 20.17 0.47 21.23
N LYS A 70 21.27 0.80 21.88
CA LYS A 70 21.29 1.83 22.92
C LYS A 70 21.34 3.23 22.34
N ASN A 71 21.90 3.37 21.15
CA ASN A 71 21.89 4.62 20.39
C ASN A 71 20.55 4.74 19.64
N LEU A 72 20.31 3.89 18.68
CA LEU A 72 19.13 3.92 17.83
C LEU A 72 18.51 2.52 17.71
N ASP A 73 17.21 2.37 17.92
CA ASP A 73 16.47 1.14 17.62
C ASP A 73 15.15 1.50 16.93
N VAL A 74 14.97 1.05 15.69
CA VAL A 74 13.81 1.37 14.86
C VAL A 74 13.12 0.11 14.40
N LYS A 75 11.81 0.14 14.41
CA LYS A 75 10.95 -0.89 13.89
C LYS A 75 9.84 -0.27 13.04
N VAL A 76 9.63 -0.79 11.83
CA VAL A 76 8.59 -0.35 10.92
C VAL A 76 7.66 -1.50 10.56
N LYS A 77 6.35 -1.28 10.63
CA LYS A 77 5.33 -2.16 10.07
C LYS A 77 4.59 -1.41 8.97
N VAL A 78 4.25 -2.12 7.90
CA VAL A 78 3.51 -1.55 6.77
C VAL A 78 2.24 -2.34 6.53
N GLY A 79 1.15 -1.61 6.30
CA GLY A 79 -0.16 -2.19 6.04
C GLY A 79 -0.89 -1.54 4.87
N TRP A 80 -1.94 -2.20 4.39
CA TRP A 80 -2.81 -1.71 3.34
C TRP A 80 -4.24 -2.22 3.53
N VAL A 81 -5.20 -1.61 2.84
CA VAL A 81 -6.62 -2.01 2.88
C VAL A 81 -7.12 -2.22 1.47
N ARG A 82 -7.77 -3.36 1.22
CA ARG A 82 -8.34 -3.66 -0.09
C ARG A 82 -9.45 -2.66 -0.46
N GLY A 83 -9.37 -2.13 -1.68
CA GLY A 83 -10.30 -1.11 -2.18
C GLY A 83 -9.95 0.32 -1.77
N MET A 84 -8.86 0.51 -1.03
CA MET A 84 -8.28 1.81 -0.73
C MET A 84 -6.84 1.84 -1.28
N ASN A 85 -6.48 2.89 -1.99
CA ASN A 85 -5.12 3.06 -2.51
C ASN A 85 -4.25 3.76 -1.46
N ARG A 86 -4.13 3.17 -0.26
CA ARG A 86 -3.38 3.73 0.87
C ARG A 86 -2.43 2.70 1.46
N LEU A 87 -1.21 3.15 1.73
CA LEU A 87 -0.22 2.44 2.53
C LEU A 87 -0.18 3.08 3.91
N TYR A 88 -0.34 2.26 4.94
CA TYR A 88 -0.29 2.65 6.35
C TYR A 88 1.04 2.24 6.94
N PHE A 89 1.59 3.07 7.80
CA PHE A 89 2.88 2.83 8.44
C PHE A 89 2.77 3.04 9.95
N LEU A 90 3.40 2.14 10.68
CA LEU A 90 3.77 2.32 12.08
C LEU A 90 5.29 2.35 12.15
N TYR A 91 5.83 3.46 12.61
CA TYR A 91 7.24 3.65 12.91
C TYR A 91 7.40 3.80 14.41
N GLU A 92 8.06 2.84 15.06
CA GLU A 92 8.41 2.86 16.46
C GLU A 92 9.92 2.99 16.58
N ALA A 93 10.41 3.99 17.28
CA ALA A 93 11.83 4.24 17.44
C ALA A 93 12.20 4.59 18.88
N TYR A 94 13.39 4.21 19.25
CA TYR A 94 14.12 4.74 20.41
C TYR A 94 15.41 5.37 19.89
N ASP A 95 15.73 6.53 20.42
CA ASP A 95 17.00 7.20 20.19
C ASP A 95 17.58 7.71 21.52
N ASP A 96 18.90 7.74 21.65
CA ASP A 96 19.54 8.29 22.84
C ASP A 96 19.74 9.80 22.75
N PHE A 97 19.60 10.39 21.54
CA PHE A 97 19.66 11.83 21.32
C PHE A 97 18.80 12.27 20.15
N TRP A 98 17.54 12.64 20.39
CA TRP A 98 16.67 13.11 19.32
C TRP A 98 17.04 14.50 18.80
N ASP A 99 17.48 14.60 17.54
CA ASP A 99 17.82 15.86 16.87
C ASP A 99 16.68 16.32 15.93
N PHE A 100 15.96 17.36 16.31
CA PHE A 100 14.85 17.94 15.53
C PHE A 100 14.77 19.48 15.65
N GLU A 101 15.83 20.15 16.05
CA GLU A 101 15.83 21.60 16.23
C GLU A 101 15.79 22.35 14.90
N ASN A 102 16.46 21.85 13.89
CA ASN A 102 16.54 22.49 12.60
C ASN A 102 15.43 22.03 11.65
N ALA A 103 14.97 22.92 10.76
CA ALA A 103 13.97 22.58 9.75
C ALA A 103 14.60 22.13 8.42
N ASP A 104 15.83 21.63 8.48
CA ASP A 104 16.56 21.17 7.31
C ASP A 104 16.78 19.64 7.33
N ARG A 105 17.62 19.16 6.45
CA ARG A 105 17.94 17.73 6.30
C ARG A 105 18.97 17.19 7.31
N HIS A 106 19.39 17.99 8.27
CA HIS A 106 20.35 17.62 9.30
C HIS A 106 19.64 17.44 10.64
N ASN A 107 18.75 16.46 10.69
CA ASN A 107 17.97 16.03 11.84
C ASN A 107 17.77 14.54 11.75
N ASP A 108 17.09 13.97 12.75
CA ASP A 108 16.55 12.62 12.68
C ASP A 108 15.39 12.57 11.70
N ILE A 109 15.53 11.74 10.69
CA ILE A 109 14.63 11.67 9.56
C ILE A 109 14.29 10.21 9.24
N PHE A 110 13.03 9.97 8.94
CA PHE A 110 12.60 8.77 8.24
C PHE A 110 12.38 9.11 6.77
N GLU A 111 13.33 8.78 5.91
CA GLU A 111 13.27 9.01 4.47
C GLU A 111 12.59 7.84 3.78
N LEU A 112 11.43 8.04 3.17
CA LEU A 112 10.64 7.00 2.50
C LEU A 112 10.53 7.25 1.01
N VAL A 113 10.86 6.26 0.19
CA VAL A 113 10.62 6.28 -1.26
C VAL A 113 9.69 5.16 -1.67
N VAL A 114 8.70 5.48 -2.51
CA VAL A 114 7.69 4.55 -3.00
C VAL A 114 7.56 4.68 -4.52
N ASP A 115 7.61 3.52 -5.20
CA ASP A 115 7.31 3.33 -6.61
C ASP A 115 6.21 2.26 -6.72
N GLY A 116 4.99 2.70 -6.92
CA GLY A 116 3.80 1.85 -6.85
C GLY A 116 3.60 0.97 -8.07
N ASP A 117 4.16 1.30 -9.24
CA ASP A 117 4.01 0.55 -10.49
C ASP A 117 5.29 -0.15 -10.97
N LEU A 118 6.39 0.00 -10.21
CA LEU A 118 7.71 -0.51 -10.57
C LEU A 118 8.25 0.10 -11.87
N SER A 119 7.95 1.36 -12.15
CA SER A 119 8.50 2.05 -13.30
C SER A 119 10.02 2.20 -13.24
N GLY A 120 10.57 2.25 -12.02
CA GLY A 120 12.02 2.28 -11.77
C GLY A 120 12.71 3.56 -12.27
N GLY A 121 14.04 3.53 -12.25
CA GLY A 121 14.87 4.61 -12.74
C GLY A 121 14.96 5.84 -11.82
N PRO A 122 15.72 6.86 -12.28
CA PRO A 122 15.91 8.07 -11.48
C PRO A 122 14.58 8.81 -11.29
N LEU A 123 14.39 9.36 -10.09
CA LEU A 123 13.20 10.12 -9.71
C LEU A 123 13.48 11.57 -9.29
N ILE A 124 14.75 11.95 -9.14
CA ILE A 124 15.16 13.32 -8.85
C ILE A 124 15.91 13.95 -10.02
N ALA A 125 15.79 15.26 -10.18
CA ALA A 125 16.38 16.00 -11.30
C ALA A 125 17.91 15.82 -11.42
N SER A 126 18.65 15.75 -10.31
CA SER A 126 20.10 15.56 -10.31
C SER A 126 20.55 14.21 -10.88
N MET A 127 19.72 13.17 -10.81
CA MET A 127 19.99 11.83 -11.36
C MET A 127 19.43 11.62 -12.77
N HIS A 128 18.70 12.58 -13.33
CA HIS A 128 18.14 12.48 -14.67
C HIS A 128 19.26 12.27 -15.74
N PRO A 129 19.10 11.31 -16.67
CA PRO A 129 20.15 10.98 -17.65
C PRO A 129 20.45 12.12 -18.62
N ASN A 130 19.45 12.90 -19.03
CA ASN A 130 19.64 14.03 -19.94
C ASN A 130 20.02 15.30 -19.16
N LYS A 131 21.33 15.60 -19.14
CA LYS A 131 21.89 16.80 -18.47
C LYS A 131 21.74 18.10 -19.28
N LYS A 132 21.13 18.06 -20.45
CA LYS A 132 20.95 19.24 -21.33
C LYS A 132 19.55 19.89 -21.18
N LEU A 133 18.66 19.26 -20.45
CA LEU A 133 17.34 19.84 -20.18
C LEU A 133 17.48 21.03 -19.22
N ASP A 134 16.55 21.99 -19.35
CA ASP A 134 16.43 23.10 -18.42
C ASP A 134 16.18 22.57 -17.00
N PRO A 135 16.88 23.09 -15.97
CA PRO A 135 16.69 22.64 -14.59
C PRO A 135 15.28 22.83 -14.05
N GLY A 136 14.56 23.89 -14.47
CA GLY A 136 13.18 24.14 -14.10
C GLY A 136 12.23 23.07 -14.71
N ASP A 137 12.40 22.80 -16.03
CA ASP A 137 11.63 21.76 -16.71
C ASP A 137 11.86 20.39 -16.08
N LEU A 138 13.09 20.06 -15.69
CA LEU A 138 13.42 18.82 -14.97
C LEU A 138 12.73 18.76 -13.63
N TYR A 139 12.75 19.85 -12.88
CA TYR A 139 12.14 19.88 -11.55
C TYR A 139 10.61 19.74 -11.63
N PHE A 140 9.94 20.54 -12.48
CA PHE A 140 8.48 20.57 -12.54
C PHE A 140 7.84 19.40 -13.28
N ASN A 141 8.52 18.77 -14.23
CA ASN A 141 7.93 17.71 -15.05
C ASN A 141 8.46 16.30 -14.75
N PHE A 142 9.50 16.19 -13.90
CA PHE A 142 10.14 14.91 -13.66
C PHE A 142 10.30 14.59 -12.18
N HIS A 143 10.77 15.56 -11.36
CA HIS A 143 11.17 15.30 -9.98
C HIS A 143 9.99 14.84 -9.11
N GLY A 144 10.06 13.61 -8.58
CA GLY A 144 9.01 13.01 -7.76
C GLY A 144 7.72 12.60 -8.49
N VAL A 145 7.69 12.71 -9.83
CA VAL A 145 6.45 12.52 -10.61
C VAL A 145 6.03 11.04 -10.68
N HIS A 146 6.95 10.13 -10.93
CA HIS A 146 6.68 8.69 -11.12
C HIS A 146 7.03 7.82 -9.90
N ALA A 147 7.81 8.33 -9.00
CA ALA A 147 8.05 7.75 -7.68
C ALA A 147 8.16 8.88 -6.67
N GLN A 148 7.62 8.71 -5.48
CA GLN A 148 7.52 9.77 -4.49
C GLN A 148 8.53 9.55 -3.38
N ASN A 149 9.22 10.63 -2.99
CA ASN A 149 10.15 10.65 -1.87
C ASN A 149 9.63 11.58 -0.78
N TYR A 150 9.45 11.03 0.43
CA TYR A 150 8.94 11.66 1.62
C TYR A 150 10.05 11.77 2.67
N HIS A 151 10.51 12.99 2.95
CA HIS A 151 11.47 13.31 3.99
C HIS A 151 10.71 13.64 5.28
N ILE A 152 10.45 12.60 6.10
CA ILE A 152 9.56 12.67 7.26
C ILE A 152 10.37 13.03 8.50
N PHE A 153 9.99 14.14 9.15
CA PHE A 153 10.64 14.59 10.38
C PHE A 153 10.27 13.72 11.58
N THR A 154 11.23 13.34 12.39
CA THR A 154 11.04 12.45 13.54
C THR A 154 11.60 13.06 14.83
N PRO A 155 10.77 13.84 15.59
CA PRO A 155 9.42 14.30 15.33
C PRO A 155 9.32 15.62 14.57
N ALA A 156 8.08 16.13 14.36
CA ALA A 156 7.80 17.39 13.68
C ALA A 156 7.03 18.39 14.57
N PRO A 157 7.60 18.89 15.69
CA PRO A 157 6.93 19.88 16.52
C PRO A 157 6.79 21.20 15.76
N ASP A 158 5.58 21.78 15.77
CA ASP A 158 5.28 23.10 15.21
C ASP A 158 5.67 23.31 13.73
N ARG A 159 5.74 22.24 12.96
CA ARG A 159 6.06 22.27 11.51
C ARG A 159 5.29 21.21 10.73
N ASP A 160 5.39 21.28 9.39
CA ASP A 160 4.92 20.19 8.52
C ASP A 160 5.61 18.88 8.90
N TRP A 161 4.86 17.80 8.93
CA TRP A 161 5.36 16.48 9.29
C TRP A 161 6.35 15.91 8.27
N VAL A 162 6.28 16.38 7.01
CA VAL A 162 7.08 15.87 5.91
C VAL A 162 7.42 16.97 4.89
N MET A 163 8.64 16.93 4.37
CA MET A 163 9.02 17.59 3.14
C MET A 163 8.95 16.58 1.99
N VAL A 164 8.21 16.90 0.94
CA VAL A 164 8.19 16.09 -0.29
C VAL A 164 9.30 16.57 -1.20
N TRP A 165 10.14 15.65 -1.66
CA TRP A 165 11.14 15.96 -2.68
C TRP A 165 10.46 16.13 -4.04
N GLY A 166 10.16 17.36 -4.39
CA GLY A 166 9.47 17.73 -5.62
C GLY A 166 8.45 18.85 -5.40
N CYS A 167 7.78 19.24 -6.48
CA CYS A 167 6.77 20.30 -6.46
C CYS A 167 5.37 19.81 -6.07
N GLN A 168 5.18 18.51 -5.84
CA GLN A 168 3.91 17.86 -5.55
C GLN A 168 3.52 17.98 -4.07
N SER A 169 3.63 19.17 -3.47
CA SER A 169 3.35 19.36 -2.04
C SER A 169 1.94 18.90 -1.62
N TRP A 170 1.00 18.83 -2.55
CA TRP A 170 -0.36 18.37 -2.33
C TRP A 170 -0.45 16.88 -1.91
N ILE A 171 0.55 16.02 -2.23
CA ILE A 171 0.50 14.59 -1.86
C ILE A 171 0.66 14.34 -0.36
N LYS A 172 1.16 15.31 0.40
CA LYS A 172 1.31 15.24 1.87
C LYS A 172 0.08 15.70 2.64
N GLU A 173 -0.91 16.27 1.95
CA GLU A 173 -2.13 16.83 2.51
C GLU A 173 -3.30 15.85 2.43
N LEU A 174 -4.33 16.07 3.25
CA LEU A 174 -5.60 15.36 3.08
C LEU A 174 -6.21 15.70 1.71
N PRO A 175 -6.76 14.75 0.99
CA PRO A 175 -7.08 13.37 1.37
C PRO A 175 -5.99 12.33 1.00
N TYR A 176 -4.75 12.72 0.73
CA TYR A 176 -3.70 11.86 0.19
C TYR A 176 -2.69 11.37 1.22
N ALA A 177 -2.57 12.04 2.34
CA ALA A 177 -1.71 11.63 3.46
C ALA A 177 -2.23 12.17 4.79
N ASN A 178 -1.81 11.55 5.89
CA ASN A 178 -2.01 12.02 7.26
C ASN A 178 -0.97 11.40 8.18
N ALA A 179 -0.59 12.11 9.25
CA ALA A 179 0.37 11.62 10.24
C ALA A 179 -0.01 12.05 11.65
N ALA A 180 0.39 11.26 12.65
CA ALA A 180 0.28 11.58 14.06
C ALA A 180 1.46 11.00 14.83
N TYR A 181 1.87 11.69 15.89
CA TYR A 181 3.01 11.35 16.72
C TYR A 181 2.60 11.17 18.18
N ASP A 182 3.29 10.25 18.89
CA ASP A 182 3.32 10.18 20.35
C ASP A 182 4.78 10.11 20.82
N TYR A 183 5.20 11.10 21.61
CA TYR A 183 6.51 11.18 22.24
C TYR A 183 6.48 12.15 23.45
N ASN A 184 7.44 12.02 24.36
CA ASN A 184 7.49 12.83 25.57
C ASN A 184 8.88 13.39 25.93
N PHE A 185 9.79 13.45 24.94
CA PHE A 185 11.15 13.97 25.08
C PHE A 185 11.27 15.36 24.41
N LYS A 186 12.34 16.08 24.73
CA LYS A 186 12.74 17.32 24.06
C LYS A 186 13.92 17.06 23.14
N HIS A 187 14.21 18.05 22.28
CA HIS A 187 15.43 18.04 21.49
C HIS A 187 16.67 17.80 22.39
N GLY A 188 17.54 16.89 21.97
CA GLY A 188 18.73 16.48 22.69
C GLY A 188 18.49 15.49 23.84
N GLU A 189 17.26 15.06 24.08
CA GLU A 189 16.94 14.04 25.08
C GLU A 189 16.72 12.68 24.40
N SER A 190 17.00 11.62 25.16
CA SER A 190 16.63 10.26 24.75
C SER A 190 15.15 9.98 24.96
N GLY A 191 14.57 9.10 24.15
CA GLY A 191 13.19 8.70 24.35
C GLY A 191 12.65 7.77 23.29
N LYS A 192 11.37 7.44 23.43
CA LYS A 192 10.63 6.64 22.44
C LYS A 192 9.72 7.54 21.65
N LEU A 193 9.69 7.30 20.33
CA LEU A 193 8.78 7.93 19.39
C LEU A 193 7.90 6.87 18.76
N THR A 194 6.60 7.13 18.69
CA THR A 194 5.67 6.43 17.82
C THR A 194 5.16 7.41 16.77
N LEU A 195 5.29 7.04 15.50
CA LEU A 195 4.73 7.77 14.37
C LEU A 195 3.82 6.84 13.58
N GLU A 196 2.58 7.23 13.47
CA GLU A 196 1.63 6.61 12.55
C GLU A 196 1.37 7.54 11.38
N PHE A 197 1.37 7.00 10.18
CA PHE A 197 0.98 7.77 9.02
C PHE A 197 0.44 6.86 7.91
N TRP A 198 -0.24 7.47 6.96
CA TRP A 198 -0.56 6.82 5.70
C TRP A 198 -0.31 7.77 4.54
N ILE A 199 -0.01 7.19 3.39
CA ILE A 199 0.19 7.88 2.11
C ILE A 199 -0.62 7.19 1.02
N THR A 200 -0.97 7.95 -0.01
CA THR A 200 -1.46 7.42 -1.29
C THR A 200 -0.28 7.34 -2.25
N PRO A 201 0.16 6.14 -2.69
CA PRO A 201 1.17 6.03 -3.73
C PRO A 201 0.59 6.38 -5.10
N PHE A 202 1.41 6.99 -5.96
CA PHE A 202 1.00 7.42 -7.29
C PHE A 202 1.91 6.83 -8.37
N ASP A 203 1.31 6.35 -9.47
CA ASP A 203 2.01 6.01 -10.70
C ASP A 203 2.37 7.31 -11.46
N TYR A 204 1.60 8.39 -11.23
CA TYR A 204 1.84 9.72 -11.76
C TYR A 204 1.32 10.80 -10.83
N SER A 205 2.18 11.68 -10.33
CA SER A 205 1.86 12.79 -9.43
C SER A 205 2.42 14.12 -9.96
N PRO A 206 1.67 14.84 -10.80
CA PRO A 206 2.15 16.09 -11.40
C PRO A 206 2.13 17.28 -10.43
N CYS A 207 2.94 18.29 -10.73
CA CYS A 207 3.01 19.53 -9.96
C CYS A 207 1.70 20.33 -9.95
N GLU A 208 0.92 20.23 -11.02
CA GLU A 208 -0.34 20.98 -11.19
C GLU A 208 -1.45 20.53 -10.24
N GLY A 209 -1.21 19.49 -9.47
CA GLY A 209 -2.17 18.99 -8.49
C GLY A 209 -2.86 17.69 -8.89
N PRO A 210 -3.84 17.24 -8.09
CA PRO A 210 -4.40 15.90 -8.20
C PRO A 210 -5.30 15.67 -9.42
N GLY A 211 -5.72 16.71 -10.13
CA GLY A 211 -6.69 16.57 -11.23
C GLY A 211 -6.23 15.70 -12.42
N ARG A 212 -4.92 15.46 -12.53
CA ARG A 212 -4.30 14.61 -13.56
C ARG A 212 -3.50 13.45 -12.96
N ALA A 213 -3.50 13.33 -11.64
CA ALA A 213 -2.76 12.28 -10.95
C ALA A 213 -3.35 10.88 -11.24
N ILE A 214 -2.48 9.88 -11.20
CA ILE A 214 -2.85 8.48 -11.32
C ILE A 214 -2.40 7.77 -10.04
N GLU A 215 -3.37 7.40 -9.20
CA GLU A 215 -3.09 6.62 -8.01
C GLU A 215 -2.68 5.20 -8.37
N SER A 216 -1.70 4.67 -7.67
CA SER A 216 -1.31 3.27 -7.79
C SER A 216 -2.43 2.35 -7.32
N LYS A 217 -2.81 1.38 -8.14
CA LYS A 217 -3.85 0.41 -7.78
C LYS A 217 -3.27 -0.69 -6.90
N LEU A 218 -3.55 -0.64 -5.62
CA LEU A 218 -3.12 -1.65 -4.66
C LEU A 218 -4.03 -2.89 -4.75
N GLN A 219 -3.42 -4.06 -5.01
CA GLN A 219 -4.12 -5.34 -5.16
C GLN A 219 -3.35 -6.46 -4.46
N GLU A 220 -4.07 -7.48 -4.00
CA GLU A 220 -3.45 -8.66 -3.39
C GLU A 220 -2.41 -9.30 -4.31
N ASN A 221 -1.31 -9.69 -3.72
CA ASN A 221 -0.13 -10.29 -4.37
C ASN A 221 0.63 -9.37 -5.33
N ARG A 222 0.21 -8.12 -5.54
CA ARG A 222 1.01 -7.15 -6.26
C ARG A 222 2.29 -6.84 -5.49
N VAL A 223 3.38 -6.71 -6.21
CA VAL A 223 4.67 -6.21 -5.70
C VAL A 223 4.80 -4.75 -6.09
N ILE A 224 5.27 -3.93 -5.16
CA ILE A 224 5.65 -2.53 -5.38
C ILE A 224 7.11 -2.34 -4.98
N GLY A 225 7.74 -1.28 -5.48
CA GLY A 225 9.07 -0.84 -5.06
C GLY A 225 8.95 0.10 -3.87
N MET A 226 9.70 -0.17 -2.80
CA MET A 226 9.75 0.73 -1.66
C MET A 226 11.07 0.55 -0.92
N SER A 227 11.59 1.63 -0.37
CA SER A 227 12.69 1.59 0.59
C SER A 227 12.59 2.77 1.53
N TRP A 228 13.27 2.66 2.64
CA TRP A 228 13.47 3.79 3.54
C TRP A 228 14.89 3.82 4.07
N SER A 229 15.25 4.98 4.56
CA SER A 229 16.42 5.17 5.39
C SER A 229 16.07 5.90 6.67
N VAL A 230 16.83 5.59 7.71
CA VAL A 230 16.82 6.33 8.96
C VAL A 230 18.09 7.15 9.01
N LEU A 231 17.93 8.46 9.08
CA LEU A 231 19.02 9.40 9.33
C LEU A 231 19.09 9.64 10.83
N ASP A 232 20.29 9.57 11.35
CA ASP A 232 20.60 9.63 12.77
C ASP A 232 21.63 10.74 13.00
N TYR A 233 21.27 11.74 13.79
CA TYR A 233 22.08 12.90 14.15
C TYR A 233 22.06 13.14 15.66
N ASP A 234 23.25 13.17 16.28
CA ASP A 234 23.44 13.50 17.71
C ASP A 234 24.03 14.91 17.87
N GLY A 235 23.52 15.88 17.12
CA GLY A 235 23.98 17.27 17.20
C GLY A 235 24.23 17.91 15.84
N PRO A 236 24.69 19.16 15.81
CA PRO A 236 24.78 19.96 14.60
C PRO A 236 25.90 19.51 13.65
N GLY A 237 25.62 19.60 12.36
CA GLY A 237 26.56 19.42 11.28
C GLY A 237 27.11 18.00 11.10
N GLU A 238 28.26 17.87 10.43
CA GLU A 238 28.86 16.56 10.12
C GLU A 238 29.36 15.80 11.35
N GLU A 239 29.68 16.48 12.43
CA GLU A 239 30.11 15.85 13.67
C GLU A 239 28.97 15.16 14.39
N GLY A 240 27.76 15.70 14.26
CA GLY A 240 26.53 15.11 14.79
C GLY A 240 26.06 13.91 14.00
N TYR A 241 26.39 13.79 12.73
CA TYR A 241 25.95 12.71 11.86
C TYR A 241 26.44 11.33 12.32
N LYS A 242 25.50 10.42 12.64
CA LYS A 242 25.79 9.05 13.10
C LYS A 242 25.54 8.01 12.03
N GLY A 243 24.54 8.16 11.21
CA GLY A 243 24.25 7.17 10.17
C GLY A 243 23.17 7.53 9.18
N PHE A 244 23.25 6.87 8.01
CA PHE A 244 22.22 6.82 6.99
C PHE A 244 21.90 5.34 6.71
N TRP A 245 20.97 4.81 7.50
CA TRP A 245 20.65 3.40 7.55
C TRP A 245 19.59 3.03 6.52
N ASN A 246 19.99 2.36 5.44
CA ASN A 246 19.15 2.07 4.28
C ASN A 246 18.66 0.62 4.24
N LEU A 247 17.36 0.45 3.97
CA LEU A 247 16.74 -0.87 3.76
C LEU A 247 17.19 -1.51 2.45
N SER A 248 17.37 -0.74 1.38
CA SER A 248 17.86 -1.25 0.09
C SER A 248 19.36 -1.54 0.07
N HIS A 249 20.11 -1.09 1.07
CA HIS A 249 21.57 -1.12 1.11
C HIS A 249 22.24 -0.24 0.04
N LYS A 250 21.51 0.73 -0.49
CA LYS A 250 21.98 1.68 -1.51
C LYS A 250 21.70 3.12 -1.06
N THR A 251 22.73 3.95 -1.06
CA THR A 251 22.58 5.38 -0.76
C THR A 251 21.65 6.06 -1.76
N THR A 252 21.74 5.68 -3.04
CA THR A 252 21.03 6.29 -4.16
C THR A 252 19.52 6.03 -4.17
N MET A 253 18.99 5.21 -3.23
CA MET A 253 17.55 4.93 -3.14
C MET A 253 16.68 6.17 -3.03
N TYR A 254 17.20 7.27 -2.46
CA TYR A 254 16.44 8.52 -2.35
C TYR A 254 16.18 9.21 -3.68
N GLY A 255 16.88 8.84 -4.73
CA GLY A 255 16.78 9.47 -6.04
C GLY A 255 16.68 8.53 -7.24
N ASP A 256 16.75 7.20 -7.02
CA ASP A 256 16.62 6.19 -8.07
C ASP A 256 15.74 5.02 -7.62
N ALA A 257 14.57 4.90 -8.23
CA ALA A 257 13.60 3.85 -7.89
C ALA A 257 14.05 2.45 -8.32
N SER A 258 15.08 2.32 -9.16
CA SER A 258 15.72 1.02 -9.45
C SER A 258 16.46 0.45 -8.23
N ASP A 259 16.83 1.31 -7.27
CA ASP A 259 17.52 0.93 -6.04
C ASP A 259 16.56 0.59 -4.87
N LEU A 260 15.26 0.46 -5.13
CA LEU A 260 14.26 0.06 -4.14
C LEU A 260 14.24 -1.47 -3.97
N VAL A 261 13.55 -1.94 -2.92
CA VAL A 261 13.36 -3.38 -2.64
C VAL A 261 11.90 -3.80 -2.84
N ALA A 262 11.71 -5.11 -3.03
CA ALA A 262 10.40 -5.68 -3.27
C ALA A 262 9.53 -5.70 -2.02
N PHE A 263 8.31 -5.18 -2.12
CA PHE A 263 7.27 -5.27 -1.10
C PHE A 263 6.01 -5.90 -1.69
N ARG A 264 5.56 -7.01 -1.12
CA ARG A 264 4.33 -7.69 -1.55
C ARG A 264 3.13 -7.28 -0.70
N LEU A 265 2.08 -6.84 -1.36
CA LEU A 265 0.76 -6.63 -0.78
C LEU A 265 0.13 -7.99 -0.45
N MET A 266 0.17 -8.38 0.82
CA MET A 266 -0.32 -9.70 1.24
C MET A 266 -1.85 -9.77 1.14
N PRO A 267 -2.40 -10.95 0.84
CA PRO A 267 -3.84 -11.17 0.94
C PRO A 267 -4.29 -11.17 2.40
N LEU A 268 -5.59 -10.94 2.63
CA LEU A 268 -6.17 -10.99 3.96
C LEU A 268 -5.90 -12.36 4.62
N GLU A 269 -5.32 -12.35 5.81
CA GLU A 269 -5.04 -13.56 6.56
C GLU A 269 -6.32 -14.35 6.87
N GLU A 270 -6.21 -15.68 6.90
CA GLU A 270 -7.34 -16.59 7.02
C GLU A 270 -8.20 -16.33 8.27
N ARG A 271 -7.55 -15.99 9.40
CA ARG A 271 -8.21 -15.67 10.68
C ARG A 271 -9.15 -14.44 10.62
N PHE A 272 -9.02 -13.60 9.61
CA PHE A 272 -9.85 -12.42 9.39
C PHE A 272 -10.90 -12.60 8.27
N ARG A 273 -10.86 -13.73 7.56
CA ARG A 273 -11.83 -14.00 6.49
C ARG A 273 -13.17 -14.39 7.09
N LYS A 274 -14.20 -13.64 6.75
CA LYS A 274 -15.57 -13.99 7.14
C LYS A 274 -16.02 -15.21 6.33
N PRO A 275 -16.72 -16.19 6.93
CA PRO A 275 -17.30 -17.30 6.19
C PRO A 275 -18.16 -16.80 5.03
N ILE A 276 -18.11 -17.52 3.91
CA ILE A 276 -18.99 -17.23 2.78
C ILE A 276 -20.34 -17.92 3.02
N GLU A 277 -21.41 -17.13 2.96
CA GLU A 277 -22.78 -17.61 2.98
C GLU A 277 -23.48 -17.16 1.70
N ALA A 278 -23.99 -18.11 0.91
CA ALA A 278 -24.80 -17.79 -0.25
C ALA A 278 -26.23 -17.47 0.18
N ARG A 279 -26.78 -16.35 -0.27
CA ARG A 279 -28.19 -15.95 -0.10
C ARG A 279 -28.64 -15.17 -1.31
N TRP A 280 -29.93 -15.24 -1.61
CA TRP A 280 -30.51 -14.48 -2.71
C TRP A 280 -32.02 -14.29 -2.56
N SER A 281 -32.53 -13.26 -3.18
CA SER A 281 -33.96 -12.99 -3.39
C SER A 281 -34.26 -12.79 -4.86
N PHE A 282 -35.54 -12.62 -5.19
CA PHE A 282 -35.96 -12.33 -6.54
C PHE A 282 -37.22 -11.47 -6.55
N GLN A 283 -37.44 -10.79 -7.65
CA GLN A 283 -38.65 -10.05 -7.95
C GLN A 283 -39.11 -10.36 -9.39
N VAL A 284 -40.40 -10.64 -9.55
CA VAL A 284 -40.99 -10.75 -10.89
C VAL A 284 -41.24 -9.36 -11.41
N LEU A 285 -40.54 -8.99 -12.49
CA LEU A 285 -40.67 -7.69 -13.12
C LEU A 285 -41.78 -7.60 -14.14
N ASP A 286 -42.04 -8.70 -14.87
CA ASP A 286 -43.07 -8.78 -15.91
C ASP A 286 -43.62 -10.22 -15.98
N MET A 287 -44.84 -10.39 -15.57
CA MET A 287 -45.51 -11.69 -15.54
C MET A 287 -45.76 -12.22 -16.97
N SER A 288 -46.11 -11.36 -17.92
CA SER A 288 -46.41 -11.76 -19.29
C SER A 288 -45.22 -12.24 -20.06
N ARG A 289 -44.04 -11.61 -19.77
CA ARG A 289 -42.73 -11.98 -20.34
C ARG A 289 -41.99 -13.00 -19.50
N ARG A 290 -42.55 -13.38 -18.35
CA ARG A 290 -41.87 -14.25 -17.36
C ARG A 290 -40.48 -13.75 -17.00
N LEU A 291 -40.33 -12.41 -16.90
CA LEU A 291 -39.06 -11.74 -16.58
C LEU A 291 -38.91 -11.62 -15.06
N VAL A 292 -37.81 -12.16 -14.56
CA VAL A 292 -37.46 -12.18 -13.13
C VAL A 292 -36.11 -11.52 -12.93
N ALA A 293 -36.00 -10.61 -11.96
CA ALA A 293 -34.77 -10.10 -11.45
C ALA A 293 -34.33 -10.91 -10.23
N PHE A 294 -33.07 -11.32 -10.19
CA PHE A 294 -32.47 -12.00 -9.07
C PHE A 294 -31.47 -11.06 -8.37
N GLN A 295 -31.49 -11.06 -7.06
CA GLN A 295 -30.63 -10.24 -6.23
C GLN A 295 -29.76 -11.11 -5.34
N ASP A 296 -28.43 -10.95 -5.47
CA ASP A 296 -27.49 -11.54 -4.54
C ASP A 296 -27.56 -10.83 -3.18
N GLU A 297 -27.75 -11.61 -2.13
CA GLU A 297 -27.77 -11.19 -0.72
C GLU A 297 -26.71 -11.98 0.09
N SER A 298 -25.73 -12.54 -0.60
CA SER A 298 -24.67 -13.35 0.01
C SER A 298 -23.75 -12.52 0.91
N HIS A 299 -23.21 -13.16 1.94
CA HIS A 299 -22.29 -12.55 2.90
C HIS A 299 -20.89 -13.13 2.77
N GLY A 300 -19.89 -12.33 3.17
CA GLY A 300 -18.47 -12.66 3.05
C GLY A 300 -17.79 -11.93 1.88
N ASP A 301 -16.50 -12.17 1.68
CA ASP A 301 -15.75 -11.63 0.53
C ASP A 301 -16.02 -12.47 -0.72
N ILE A 302 -17.10 -12.14 -1.43
CA ILE A 302 -17.51 -12.84 -2.66
C ILE A 302 -16.78 -12.24 -3.84
N ARG A 303 -16.15 -13.09 -4.67
CA ARG A 303 -15.41 -12.70 -5.88
C ARG A 303 -16.02 -13.19 -7.18
N SER A 304 -16.86 -14.24 -7.11
CA SER A 304 -17.56 -14.76 -8.27
C SER A 304 -18.93 -15.30 -7.93
N TRP A 305 -19.80 -15.22 -8.92
CA TRP A 305 -21.20 -15.69 -8.87
C TRP A 305 -21.44 -16.62 -10.04
N ARG A 306 -22.26 -17.65 -9.82
CA ARG A 306 -22.78 -18.52 -10.85
C ARG A 306 -24.21 -18.90 -10.51
N TRP A 307 -25.12 -18.45 -11.34
CA TRP A 307 -26.53 -18.76 -11.24
C TRP A 307 -26.89 -19.91 -12.18
N GLU A 308 -27.76 -20.81 -11.71
CA GLU A 308 -28.46 -21.81 -12.48
C GLU A 308 -29.96 -21.56 -12.31
N PHE A 309 -30.64 -21.21 -13.37
CA PHE A 309 -32.09 -20.80 -13.28
C PHE A 309 -33.04 -21.94 -13.27
N GLY A 310 -32.61 -23.20 -13.44
CA GLY A 310 -33.40 -24.39 -13.43
C GLY A 310 -34.02 -24.77 -14.77
N ASP A 311 -33.88 -23.95 -15.80
CA ASP A 311 -34.29 -24.19 -17.19
C ASP A 311 -33.12 -24.54 -18.11
N GLY A 312 -31.95 -24.82 -17.54
CA GLY A 312 -30.70 -25.09 -18.27
C GLY A 312 -29.88 -23.87 -18.59
N LYS A 313 -30.39 -22.66 -18.36
CA LYS A 313 -29.62 -21.40 -18.54
C LYS A 313 -28.89 -21.01 -17.29
N THR A 314 -27.82 -20.24 -17.45
CA THR A 314 -26.93 -19.79 -16.37
C THR A 314 -26.55 -18.31 -16.53
N SER A 315 -26.07 -17.66 -15.45
CA SER A 315 -25.46 -16.33 -15.49
C SER A 315 -24.31 -16.26 -14.50
N THR A 316 -23.35 -15.37 -14.76
CA THR A 316 -22.25 -15.01 -13.86
C THR A 316 -22.37 -13.58 -13.32
N GLU A 317 -23.42 -12.87 -13.68
CA GLU A 317 -23.71 -11.55 -13.16
C GLU A 317 -24.07 -11.62 -11.66
N ARG A 318 -23.73 -10.60 -10.91
CA ARG A 318 -24.07 -10.51 -9.49
C ARG A 318 -25.58 -10.43 -9.28
N HIS A 319 -26.27 -9.63 -10.08
CA HIS A 319 -27.71 -9.38 -10.02
C HIS A 319 -28.34 -9.58 -11.39
N PRO A 320 -28.53 -10.84 -11.86
CA PRO A 320 -29.00 -11.09 -13.21
C PRO A 320 -30.49 -10.88 -13.35
N MET A 321 -30.92 -10.57 -14.55
CA MET A 321 -32.30 -10.69 -15.02
C MET A 321 -32.43 -11.91 -15.91
N HIS A 322 -33.51 -12.69 -15.73
CA HIS A 322 -33.75 -13.88 -16.52
C HIS A 322 -35.21 -13.97 -16.97
N ALA A 323 -35.44 -14.29 -18.25
CA ALA A 323 -36.75 -14.53 -18.80
C ALA A 323 -36.94 -16.03 -19.07
N TYR A 324 -37.95 -16.64 -18.44
CA TYR A 324 -38.26 -18.02 -18.65
C TYR A 324 -39.17 -18.22 -19.89
N GLU A 325 -38.83 -19.20 -20.70
CA GLU A 325 -39.61 -19.51 -21.92
C GLU A 325 -40.98 -20.12 -21.62
N LYS A 326 -41.06 -20.93 -20.57
CA LYS A 326 -42.27 -21.64 -20.17
C LYS A 326 -42.67 -21.27 -18.74
N ALA A 327 -43.98 -21.35 -18.44
CA ALA A 327 -44.47 -21.35 -17.09
C ALA A 327 -44.08 -22.67 -16.38
N GLY A 328 -43.79 -22.62 -15.09
CA GLY A 328 -43.42 -23.80 -14.32
C GLY A 328 -42.73 -23.50 -12.99
N GLU A 329 -42.35 -24.55 -12.30
CA GLU A 329 -41.52 -24.51 -11.11
C GLU A 329 -40.05 -24.65 -11.53
N TYR A 330 -39.19 -23.79 -11.01
CA TYR A 330 -37.75 -23.81 -11.29
C TYR A 330 -36.95 -23.88 -10.01
N VAL A 331 -35.96 -24.77 -10.00
CA VAL A 331 -35.00 -24.89 -8.92
C VAL A 331 -33.82 -23.95 -9.23
N VAL A 332 -33.83 -22.77 -8.62
CA VAL A 332 -32.77 -21.78 -8.81
C VAL A 332 -31.66 -21.98 -7.80
N ARG A 333 -30.44 -21.99 -8.27
CA ARG A 333 -29.23 -22.13 -7.45
C ARG A 333 -28.32 -20.98 -7.68
N LEU A 334 -27.83 -20.39 -6.59
CA LEU A 334 -26.70 -19.46 -6.59
C LEU A 334 -25.48 -20.16 -5.98
N PHE A 335 -24.37 -20.14 -6.71
CA PHE A 335 -23.05 -20.52 -6.22
C PHE A 335 -22.23 -19.25 -6.11
N VAL A 336 -21.55 -19.08 -4.99
CA VAL A 336 -20.64 -17.97 -4.73
C VAL A 336 -19.29 -18.50 -4.28
N GLU A 337 -18.23 -17.84 -4.69
CA GLU A 337 -16.86 -18.20 -4.36
C GLU A 337 -16.05 -16.98 -4.01
N GLY A 338 -15.12 -17.11 -3.06
CA GLY A 338 -14.17 -16.11 -2.65
C GLY A 338 -13.01 -16.71 -1.84
N PRO A 339 -12.14 -15.90 -1.24
CA PRO A 339 -10.97 -16.39 -0.54
C PRO A 339 -11.24 -17.31 0.63
N ALA A 340 -12.43 -17.19 1.27
CA ALA A 340 -12.84 -18.05 2.38
C ALA A 340 -13.51 -19.36 1.92
N GLY A 341 -13.56 -19.65 0.61
CA GLY A 341 -14.13 -20.87 0.05
C GLY A 341 -15.32 -20.66 -0.85
N LYS A 342 -16.23 -21.62 -0.88
CA LYS A 342 -17.41 -21.65 -1.75
C LYS A 342 -18.66 -21.89 -0.92
N ALA A 343 -19.75 -21.28 -1.31
CA ALA A 343 -21.06 -21.56 -0.74
C ALA A 343 -22.11 -21.66 -1.87
N ARG A 344 -23.21 -22.34 -1.59
CA ARG A 344 -24.35 -22.39 -2.49
C ARG A 344 -25.65 -22.24 -1.72
N TRP A 345 -26.61 -21.62 -2.38
CA TRP A 345 -27.98 -21.59 -1.90
C TRP A 345 -28.93 -22.09 -2.97
N THR A 346 -29.76 -23.06 -2.62
CA THR A 346 -30.80 -23.62 -3.48
C THR A 346 -32.15 -23.29 -2.88
N LYS A 347 -33.00 -22.65 -3.65
CA LYS A 347 -34.42 -22.49 -3.30
C LYS A 347 -35.28 -23.16 -4.38
N VAL A 348 -36.22 -23.97 -3.95
CA VAL A 348 -37.33 -24.36 -4.80
C VAL A 348 -38.29 -23.18 -4.83
N ARG A 349 -38.50 -22.61 -5.98
CA ARG A 349 -39.46 -21.55 -6.20
C ARG A 349 -40.39 -21.96 -7.32
N ASP A 350 -41.65 -21.90 -6.96
CA ASP A 350 -42.73 -21.77 -7.95
C ASP A 350 -42.53 -20.42 -8.64
N VAL A 351 -41.83 -20.42 -9.77
CA VAL A 351 -42.03 -19.38 -10.76
C VAL A 351 -43.31 -19.80 -11.47
N ALA A 352 -44.40 -19.92 -10.69
CA ALA A 352 -45.75 -20.13 -11.21
C ALA A 352 -46.15 -18.83 -11.90
N LEU A 353 -45.60 -18.62 -13.05
CA LEU A 353 -46.03 -17.60 -13.97
C LEU A 353 -47.18 -18.23 -14.76
N LYS A 354 -48.39 -17.85 -14.41
CA LYS A 354 -49.58 -18.24 -15.18
C LYS A 354 -49.47 -17.79 -16.62
#